data_94999527858a174273dd648c7985621f
#
_entry.id   94999527858a174273dd648c7985621f
#
_cell.length_a   1.000
_cell.length_b   1.000
_cell.length_c   1.000
_cell.angle_alpha   90.00
_cell.angle_beta   90.00
_cell.angle_gamma   90.00
#
_symmetry.space_group_name_H-M   'P 1'
#
loop_
_entity.id
_entity.type
_entity.pdbx_description
1 polymer ?
#
loop_
_entity_poly.entity_id
_entity_poly.type
_entity_poly.pdbx_seq_one_letter_code
_entity_poly.pdbx_strand_id
1 'polypeptide(L)'
;MGKPEIRFKGYTDEWEQRKLEECLSEITYGFTNPMSDTEEGPWKITAKDILDGMINYSSARHTSQIEYDDLTNKSKPLVGDLLLTKDGTLGRTAIVDAENVCINQSVALLRFNEKCSVQYAKTLLDTPMYQKQMLDDAGGGTIKHIYITKVDKMFISVPCMKEQERLVLFFNNLDNLITLHQRKCDEVKSLKKYMLQKMFPQNEQKVPEIRFEGFTEAWEQRKLGELVGIYDG
;
A
#
# COMPACT_ATOMS: atom_id res chain seq x y z
N MET A 1 -13.40 -27.26 -5.40
CA MET A 1 -12.89 -26.24 -4.49
C MET A 1 -11.53 -26.61 -4.05
N GLY A 2 -10.65 -25.71 -4.11
CA GLY A 2 -9.33 -26.14 -4.39
C GLY A 2 -8.37 -25.97 -3.27
N LYS A 3 -7.49 -26.90 -3.23
CA LYS A 3 -6.16 -26.67 -2.64
C LYS A 3 -5.42 -25.69 -3.56
N PRO A 4 -4.67 -24.72 -3.00
CA PRO A 4 -3.80 -23.90 -3.81
C PRO A 4 -2.73 -24.76 -4.50
N GLU A 5 -2.28 -24.37 -5.68
CA GLU A 5 -1.24 -25.08 -6.43
C GLU A 5 0.08 -25.15 -5.66
N ILE A 6 0.39 -24.08 -4.94
CA ILE A 6 1.58 -23.98 -4.08
C ILE A 6 1.12 -23.89 -2.64
N ARG A 7 1.68 -24.75 -1.79
CA ARG A 7 1.31 -24.83 -0.37
C ARG A 7 2.52 -25.21 0.50
N PHE A 8 2.55 -24.71 1.71
CA PHE A 8 3.57 -25.14 2.68
C PHE A 8 3.44 -26.63 3.02
N LYS A 9 4.57 -27.30 3.17
CA LYS A 9 4.60 -28.71 3.58
C LYS A 9 3.97 -28.87 4.96
N GLY A 10 3.12 -29.90 5.10
CA GLY A 10 2.44 -30.23 6.36
C GLY A 10 0.98 -29.79 6.44
N TYR A 11 0.51 -28.96 5.49
CA TYR A 11 -0.91 -28.60 5.41
C TYR A 11 -1.59 -29.42 4.32
N THR A 12 -2.53 -30.27 4.69
CA THR A 12 -3.23 -31.21 3.79
C THR A 12 -4.71 -30.94 3.68
N ASP A 13 -5.30 -30.31 4.70
CA ASP A 13 -6.73 -30.07 4.78
C ASP A 13 -7.20 -29.10 3.69
N GLU A 14 -8.41 -29.26 3.21
CA GLU A 14 -8.99 -28.35 2.24
C GLU A 14 -9.26 -26.99 2.89
N TRP A 15 -9.10 -25.93 2.11
CA TRP A 15 -9.50 -24.59 2.55
C TRP A 15 -11.02 -24.50 2.56
N GLU A 16 -11.58 -24.00 3.65
CA GLU A 16 -13.01 -23.77 3.74
C GLU A 16 -13.42 -22.59 2.86
N GLN A 17 -14.48 -22.78 2.09
CA GLN A 17 -15.11 -21.68 1.37
C GLN A 17 -16.20 -21.08 2.26
N ARG A 18 -16.06 -19.80 2.59
CA ARG A 18 -16.97 -19.03 3.43
C ARG A 18 -17.38 -17.75 2.74
N LYS A 19 -18.56 -17.25 3.04
CA LYS A 19 -18.87 -15.87 2.72
C LYS A 19 -18.07 -14.95 3.66
N LEU A 20 -17.63 -13.79 3.16
CA LEU A 20 -16.87 -12.84 3.95
C LEU A 20 -17.65 -12.43 5.22
N GLU A 21 -18.97 -12.25 5.12
CA GLU A 21 -19.86 -11.93 6.25
C GLU A 21 -19.72 -12.92 7.43
N GLU A 22 -19.41 -14.18 7.18
CA GLU A 22 -19.22 -15.18 8.23
C GLU A 22 -17.92 -14.99 9.02
N CYS A 23 -16.98 -14.25 8.46
CA CYS A 23 -15.69 -13.90 9.06
C CYS A 23 -15.67 -12.49 9.66
N LEU A 24 -16.75 -11.74 9.54
CA LEU A 24 -16.87 -10.40 10.06
C LEU A 24 -17.76 -10.37 11.31
N SER A 25 -17.41 -9.51 12.26
CA SER A 25 -18.29 -9.09 13.36
C SER A 25 -19.01 -7.77 13.01
N GLU A 26 -18.41 -6.95 12.13
CA GLU A 26 -18.99 -5.70 11.66
C GLU A 26 -18.48 -5.36 10.26
N ILE A 27 -19.37 -4.85 9.40
CA ILE A 27 -19.03 -4.17 8.16
C ILE A 27 -19.89 -2.91 8.05
N THR A 28 -19.24 -1.78 7.84
CA THR A 28 -19.89 -0.48 7.76
C THR A 28 -19.07 0.51 6.94
N TYR A 29 -19.48 1.76 6.85
CA TYR A 29 -18.69 2.85 6.26
C TYR A 29 -18.78 4.09 7.15
N GLY A 30 -17.89 5.03 6.93
CA GLY A 30 -17.74 6.18 7.78
C GLY A 30 -18.78 7.28 7.59
N PHE A 31 -18.56 8.41 8.26
CA PHE A 31 -19.46 9.55 8.32
C PHE A 31 -19.67 10.20 6.94
N THR A 32 -20.85 10.81 6.77
CA THR A 32 -21.26 11.48 5.52
C THR A 32 -21.29 13.00 5.64
N ASN A 33 -21.51 13.52 6.85
CA ASN A 33 -21.55 14.96 7.08
C ASN A 33 -20.14 15.56 7.00
N PRO A 34 -19.98 16.75 6.44
CA PRO A 34 -18.72 17.45 6.49
C PRO A 34 -18.23 17.64 7.94
N MET A 35 -16.95 17.47 8.16
CA MET A 35 -16.30 17.75 9.44
C MET A 35 -15.19 18.78 9.23
N SER A 36 -14.93 19.58 10.25
CA SER A 36 -13.88 20.60 10.21
C SER A 36 -12.50 19.99 10.00
N ASP A 37 -11.58 20.77 9.46
CA ASP A 37 -10.16 20.46 9.44
C ASP A 37 -9.49 21.24 10.58
N THR A 38 -8.69 20.57 11.39
CA THR A 38 -7.90 21.14 12.49
C THR A 38 -6.42 20.82 12.30
N GLU A 39 -5.54 21.54 13.00
CA GLU A 39 -4.09 21.27 12.93
C GLU A 39 -3.72 20.02 13.74
N GLU A 40 -4.44 19.75 14.82
CA GLU A 40 -4.23 18.62 15.72
C GLU A 40 -5.58 18.01 16.12
N GLY A 41 -5.56 16.74 16.55
CA GLY A 41 -6.74 16.01 17.01
C GLY A 41 -6.85 14.62 16.42
N PRO A 42 -8.04 13.99 16.47
CA PRO A 42 -8.28 12.70 15.84
C PRO A 42 -8.04 12.70 14.33
N TRP A 43 -7.48 11.62 13.83
CA TRP A 43 -7.20 11.44 12.42
C TRP A 43 -8.48 11.25 11.60
N LYS A 44 -8.63 12.02 10.54
CA LYS A 44 -9.73 11.94 9.58
C LYS A 44 -9.25 11.28 8.29
N ILE A 45 -9.54 9.99 8.14
CA ILE A 45 -9.07 9.16 7.03
C ILE A 45 -10.11 9.11 5.92
N THR A 46 -9.64 9.30 4.71
CA THR A 46 -10.41 9.20 3.46
C THR A 46 -9.73 8.21 2.50
N ALA A 47 -10.39 7.86 1.38
CA ALA A 47 -9.82 6.90 0.44
C ALA A 47 -8.44 7.30 -0.13
N LYS A 48 -8.14 8.61 -0.22
CA LYS A 48 -6.84 9.11 -0.71
C LYS A 48 -5.68 8.85 0.27
N ASP A 49 -6.01 8.66 1.56
CA ASP A 49 -5.03 8.47 2.63
C ASP A 49 -4.64 6.99 2.80
N ILE A 50 -5.27 6.08 2.03
CA ILE A 50 -4.93 4.66 2.00
C ILE A 50 -4.07 4.39 0.76
N LEU A 51 -2.77 4.13 0.97
CA LEU A 51 -1.76 3.94 -0.05
C LEU A 51 -0.86 2.76 0.30
N ASP A 52 -0.49 1.97 -0.69
CA ASP A 52 0.48 0.88 -0.57
C ASP A 52 0.21 -0.07 0.61
N GLY A 53 -1.08 -0.33 0.88
CA GLY A 53 -1.53 -1.23 1.94
C GLY A 53 -1.42 -0.66 3.36
N MET A 54 -1.22 0.65 3.51
CA MET A 54 -1.07 1.36 4.79
C MET A 54 -1.90 2.64 4.81
N ILE A 55 -2.11 3.18 6.02
CA ILE A 55 -2.66 4.52 6.20
C ILE A 55 -1.52 5.53 6.13
N ASN A 56 -1.60 6.46 5.20
CA ASN A 56 -0.65 7.56 5.09
C ASN A 56 -1.09 8.74 5.95
N TYR A 57 -0.67 8.76 7.19
CA TYR A 57 -1.00 9.83 8.13
C TYR A 57 -0.41 11.19 7.73
N SER A 58 0.65 11.22 6.90
CA SER A 58 1.22 12.50 6.44
C SER A 58 0.32 13.24 5.44
N SER A 59 -0.61 12.54 4.79
CA SER A 59 -1.62 13.14 3.91
C SER A 59 -2.98 13.31 4.58
N ALA A 60 -3.20 12.61 5.69
CA ALA A 60 -4.45 12.67 6.44
C ALA A 60 -4.61 14.02 7.15
N ARG A 61 -5.85 14.38 7.41
CA ARG A 61 -6.20 15.58 8.16
C ARG A 61 -6.68 15.20 9.56
N HIS A 62 -6.74 16.18 10.41
CA HIS A 62 -7.34 16.05 11.73
C HIS A 62 -8.74 16.66 11.75
N THR A 63 -9.48 16.31 12.79
CA THR A 63 -10.76 16.93 13.12
C THR A 63 -10.78 17.29 14.63
N SER A 64 -11.75 18.11 15.05
CA SER A 64 -11.87 18.45 16.45
C SER A 64 -12.30 17.24 17.30
N GLN A 65 -11.86 17.22 18.56
CA GLN A 65 -12.27 16.18 19.50
C GLN A 65 -13.79 16.13 19.68
N ILE A 66 -14.44 17.30 19.68
CA ILE A 66 -15.90 17.41 19.83
C ILE A 66 -16.62 16.70 18.69
N GLU A 67 -16.26 17.01 17.44
CA GLU A 67 -16.87 16.35 16.27
C GLU A 67 -16.56 14.84 16.24
N TYR A 68 -15.35 14.46 16.67
CA TYR A 68 -15.00 13.04 16.77
C TYR A 68 -15.86 12.34 17.81
N ASP A 69 -16.07 12.94 19.00
CA ASP A 69 -16.86 12.35 20.09
C ASP A 69 -18.33 12.16 19.69
N ASP A 70 -18.88 13.05 18.87
CA ASP A 70 -20.25 12.99 18.34
C ASP A 70 -20.46 11.91 17.28
N LEU A 71 -19.38 11.36 16.71
CA LEU A 71 -19.49 10.27 15.76
C LEU A 71 -19.96 8.97 16.40
N THR A 72 -20.73 8.21 15.64
CA THR A 72 -21.07 6.83 16.02
C THR A 72 -19.87 5.90 15.88
N ASN A 73 -19.87 4.78 16.61
CA ASN A 73 -18.82 3.77 16.54
C ASN A 73 -18.58 3.21 15.11
N LYS A 74 -19.59 3.30 14.24
CA LYS A 74 -19.47 2.91 12.83
C LYS A 74 -18.40 3.68 12.06
N SER A 75 -18.15 4.92 12.48
CA SER A 75 -17.14 5.80 11.86
C SER A 75 -15.81 5.84 12.63
N LYS A 76 -15.70 5.11 13.74
CA LYS A 76 -14.55 5.05 14.63
C LYS A 76 -13.93 3.66 14.59
N PRO A 77 -13.07 3.35 13.62
CA PRO A 77 -12.37 2.08 13.59
C PRO A 77 -11.46 1.93 14.80
N LEU A 78 -11.29 0.72 15.25
CA LEU A 78 -10.35 0.32 16.30
C LEU A 78 -9.02 -0.12 15.68
N VAL A 79 -7.96 -0.06 16.46
CA VAL A 79 -6.67 -0.66 16.07
C VAL A 79 -6.89 -2.14 15.77
N GLY A 80 -6.44 -2.58 14.59
CA GLY A 80 -6.64 -3.93 14.08
C GLY A 80 -7.84 -4.09 13.13
N ASP A 81 -8.70 -3.10 12.97
CA ASP A 81 -9.74 -3.14 11.94
C ASP A 81 -9.15 -2.99 10.53
N LEU A 82 -9.77 -3.62 9.54
CA LEU A 82 -9.41 -3.44 8.13
C LEU A 82 -10.25 -2.34 7.50
N LEU A 83 -9.58 -1.40 6.85
CA LEU A 83 -10.21 -0.38 6.01
C LEU A 83 -10.16 -0.82 4.56
N LEU A 84 -11.24 -0.53 3.83
CA LEU A 84 -11.37 -0.77 2.39
C LEU A 84 -11.88 0.49 1.69
N THR A 85 -11.16 0.99 0.71
CA THR A 85 -11.63 2.13 -0.07
C THR A 85 -12.75 1.71 -1.02
N LYS A 86 -13.92 2.32 -0.87
CA LYS A 86 -15.10 1.99 -1.65
C LYS A 86 -15.53 3.07 -2.64
N ASP A 87 -15.06 4.30 -2.49
CA ASP A 87 -15.32 5.44 -3.37
C ASP A 87 -14.00 6.14 -3.74
N GLY A 88 -13.91 6.64 -4.96
CA GLY A 88 -12.69 7.29 -5.46
C GLY A 88 -11.65 6.28 -5.91
N THR A 89 -10.63 6.04 -5.12
CA THR A 89 -9.63 4.99 -5.37
C THR A 89 -10.15 3.67 -4.80
N LEU A 90 -10.68 2.81 -5.66
CA LEU A 90 -11.38 1.58 -5.23
C LEU A 90 -10.44 0.45 -4.85
N GLY A 91 -10.85 -0.35 -3.86
CA GLY A 91 -10.27 -1.65 -3.55
C GLY A 91 -8.97 -1.63 -2.73
N ARG A 92 -8.43 -0.46 -2.36
CA ARG A 92 -7.26 -0.41 -1.50
C ARG A 92 -7.61 -0.78 -0.07
N THR A 93 -6.70 -1.49 0.58
CA THR A 93 -6.88 -1.94 1.96
C THR A 93 -5.78 -1.40 2.87
N ALA A 94 -6.09 -1.18 4.13
CA ALA A 94 -5.11 -0.89 5.18
C ALA A 94 -5.64 -1.37 6.54
N ILE A 95 -4.75 -1.79 7.42
CA ILE A 95 -5.12 -2.11 8.81
C ILE A 95 -4.88 -0.86 9.65
N VAL A 96 -5.83 -0.56 10.52
CA VAL A 96 -5.72 0.56 11.46
C VAL A 96 -4.65 0.25 12.50
N ASP A 97 -3.66 1.12 12.63
CA ASP A 97 -2.49 0.97 13.50
C ASP A 97 -2.34 2.13 14.51
N ALA A 98 -3.28 3.08 14.51
CA ALA A 98 -3.32 4.20 15.46
C ALA A 98 -4.69 4.33 16.12
N GLU A 99 -4.72 4.92 17.30
CA GLU A 99 -5.95 5.30 18.00
C GLU A 99 -6.48 6.64 17.50
N ASN A 100 -7.72 6.97 17.91
CA ASN A 100 -8.39 8.22 17.56
C ASN A 100 -8.47 8.47 16.05
N VAL A 101 -8.85 7.44 15.33
CA VAL A 101 -9.09 7.47 13.88
C VAL A 101 -10.59 7.54 13.61
N CYS A 102 -11.00 8.38 12.70
CA CYS A 102 -12.33 8.31 12.08
C CYS A 102 -12.21 8.21 10.55
N ILE A 103 -13.21 7.59 9.95
CA ILE A 103 -13.28 7.38 8.50
C ILE A 103 -14.51 8.06 7.93
N ASN A 104 -14.38 8.59 6.70
CA ASN A 104 -15.51 9.14 5.98
C ASN A 104 -16.21 8.07 5.11
N GLN A 105 -17.30 8.45 4.48
CA GLN A 105 -18.11 7.56 3.62
C GLN A 105 -17.35 6.87 2.47
N SER A 106 -16.17 7.39 2.07
CA SER A 106 -15.39 6.79 0.99
C SER A 106 -14.62 5.53 1.42
N VAL A 107 -14.61 5.25 2.72
CA VAL A 107 -13.91 4.12 3.34
C VAL A 107 -14.89 3.24 4.08
N ALA A 108 -14.82 1.94 3.81
CA ALA A 108 -15.52 0.91 4.59
C ALA A 108 -14.62 0.38 5.70
N LEU A 109 -15.25 0.02 6.82
CA LEU A 109 -14.66 -0.67 7.97
C LEU A 109 -15.09 -2.12 7.93
N LEU A 110 -14.13 -3.04 8.04
CA LEU A 110 -14.34 -4.46 8.17
C LEU A 110 -13.67 -4.93 9.47
N ARG A 111 -14.47 -5.36 10.44
CA ARG A 111 -13.98 -5.91 11.70
C ARG A 111 -14.11 -7.42 11.66
N PHE A 112 -12.96 -8.09 11.70
CA PHE A 112 -12.91 -9.54 11.61
C PHE A 112 -13.16 -10.21 12.97
N ASN A 113 -13.68 -11.43 12.92
CA ASN A 113 -13.85 -12.30 14.08
C ASN A 113 -12.73 -13.37 14.11
N GLU A 114 -12.81 -14.31 15.06
CA GLU A 114 -11.78 -15.33 15.28
C GLU A 114 -11.61 -16.36 14.13
N LYS A 115 -12.50 -16.40 13.16
CA LYS A 115 -12.44 -17.36 12.02
C LYS A 115 -11.41 -16.97 10.97
N CYS A 116 -11.10 -15.68 10.86
CA CYS A 116 -10.17 -15.17 9.87
C CYS A 116 -9.35 -14.02 10.44
N SER A 117 -8.03 -14.16 10.43
CA SER A 117 -7.17 -13.07 10.88
C SER A 117 -7.24 -11.89 9.91
N VAL A 118 -7.21 -10.69 10.45
CA VAL A 118 -7.29 -9.45 9.65
C VAL A 118 -6.12 -9.34 8.66
N GLN A 119 -4.93 -9.76 9.07
CA GLN A 119 -3.73 -9.74 8.21
C GLN A 119 -3.88 -10.71 7.04
N TYR A 120 -4.42 -11.91 7.30
CA TYR A 120 -4.73 -12.87 6.22
C TYR A 120 -5.80 -12.32 5.29
N ALA A 121 -6.87 -11.78 5.84
CA ALA A 121 -7.94 -11.17 5.06
C ALA A 121 -7.43 -10.02 4.18
N LYS A 122 -6.58 -9.15 4.72
CA LYS A 122 -5.93 -8.11 3.94
C LYS A 122 -5.13 -8.70 2.78
N THR A 123 -4.21 -9.63 3.07
CA THR A 123 -3.40 -10.29 2.03
C THR A 123 -4.27 -10.95 0.96
N LEU A 124 -5.37 -11.60 1.36
CA LEU A 124 -6.31 -12.26 0.47
C LEU A 124 -7.04 -11.25 -0.43
N LEU A 125 -7.61 -10.20 0.15
CA LEU A 125 -8.35 -9.16 -0.57
C LEU A 125 -7.46 -8.35 -1.51
N ASP A 126 -6.17 -8.22 -1.24
CA ASP A 126 -5.19 -7.56 -2.11
C ASP A 126 -4.76 -8.44 -3.31
N THR A 127 -5.17 -9.73 -3.36
CA THR A 127 -4.85 -10.57 -4.53
C THR A 127 -5.58 -10.10 -5.78
N PRO A 128 -4.98 -10.27 -6.98
CA PRO A 128 -5.60 -9.87 -8.25
C PRO A 128 -7.00 -10.44 -8.46
N MET A 129 -7.26 -11.66 -7.97
CA MET A 129 -8.56 -12.31 -8.11
C MET A 129 -9.67 -11.57 -7.35
N TYR A 130 -9.43 -11.26 -6.06
CA TYR A 130 -10.43 -10.56 -5.25
C TYR A 130 -10.54 -9.08 -5.62
N GLN A 131 -9.42 -8.44 -5.97
CA GLN A 131 -9.43 -7.08 -6.51
C GLN A 131 -10.28 -6.99 -7.78
N LYS A 132 -10.10 -7.92 -8.72
CA LYS A 132 -10.90 -7.98 -9.94
C LYS A 132 -12.38 -8.18 -9.61
N GLN A 133 -12.72 -9.12 -8.70
CA GLN A 133 -14.09 -9.37 -8.30
C GLN A 133 -14.75 -8.12 -7.71
N MET A 134 -14.10 -7.42 -6.77
CA MET A 134 -14.62 -6.18 -6.19
C MET A 134 -14.85 -5.09 -7.24
N LEU A 135 -13.95 -4.97 -8.22
CA LEU A 135 -14.05 -3.95 -9.28
C LEU A 135 -15.10 -4.32 -10.35
N ASP A 136 -15.25 -5.59 -10.69
CA ASP A 136 -16.27 -6.07 -11.62
C ASP A 136 -17.68 -5.90 -11.03
N ASP A 137 -17.80 -6.11 -9.71
CA ASP A 137 -19.04 -5.90 -8.96
C ASP A 137 -19.32 -4.45 -8.60
N ALA A 138 -18.36 -3.54 -8.84
CA ALA A 138 -18.54 -2.11 -8.59
C ALA A 138 -19.62 -1.53 -9.51
N GLY A 139 -20.52 -0.78 -8.94
CA GLY A 139 -21.61 -0.12 -9.66
C GLY A 139 -21.44 1.39 -9.72
N GLY A 140 -22.33 2.04 -10.45
CA GLY A 140 -22.33 3.49 -10.65
C GLY A 140 -22.05 3.86 -12.11
N GLY A 141 -22.39 5.08 -12.48
CA GLY A 141 -22.19 5.61 -13.83
C GLY A 141 -20.74 6.14 -14.01
N THR A 142 -20.58 7.46 -14.04
CA THR A 142 -19.27 8.11 -14.20
C THR A 142 -18.35 7.88 -13.01
N ILE A 143 -18.89 7.72 -11.79
CA ILE A 143 -18.13 7.39 -10.58
C ILE A 143 -18.53 5.99 -10.14
N LYS A 144 -17.57 5.09 -10.06
CA LYS A 144 -17.78 3.71 -9.59
C LYS A 144 -17.69 3.64 -8.07
N HIS A 145 -18.52 2.75 -7.48
CA HIS A 145 -18.57 2.51 -6.05
C HIS A 145 -18.50 1.01 -5.77
N ILE A 146 -17.74 0.61 -4.77
CA ILE A 146 -17.79 -0.75 -4.23
C ILE A 146 -18.94 -0.80 -3.20
N TYR A 147 -19.90 -1.68 -3.44
CA TYR A 147 -21.01 -1.89 -2.52
C TYR A 147 -20.61 -2.87 -1.41
N ILE A 148 -20.60 -2.41 -0.16
CA ILE A 148 -20.26 -3.28 0.99
C ILE A 148 -21.21 -4.48 1.10
N THR A 149 -22.46 -4.34 0.65
CA THR A 149 -23.47 -5.43 0.57
C THR A 149 -23.14 -6.49 -0.50
N LYS A 150 -22.19 -6.24 -1.38
CA LYS A 150 -21.65 -7.23 -2.30
C LYS A 150 -20.34 -7.81 -1.75
N VAL A 151 -19.54 -6.97 -1.11
CA VAL A 151 -18.27 -7.39 -0.48
C VAL A 151 -18.53 -8.41 0.63
N ASP A 152 -19.52 -8.18 1.50
CA ASP A 152 -19.88 -9.11 2.58
C ASP A 152 -20.32 -10.50 2.07
N LYS A 153 -20.90 -10.57 0.88
CA LYS A 153 -21.36 -11.82 0.24
C LYS A 153 -20.30 -12.52 -0.61
N MET A 154 -19.13 -11.91 -0.79
CA MET A 154 -18.04 -12.55 -1.54
C MET A 154 -17.62 -13.86 -0.87
N PHE A 155 -17.40 -14.88 -1.69
CA PHE A 155 -16.84 -16.14 -1.20
C PHE A 155 -15.32 -15.99 -1.09
N ILE A 156 -14.80 -16.31 0.09
CA ILE A 156 -13.38 -16.35 0.38
C ILE A 156 -12.94 -17.76 0.76
N SER A 157 -11.70 -18.08 0.48
CA SER A 157 -11.08 -19.36 0.85
C SER A 157 -10.28 -19.16 2.15
N VAL A 158 -10.64 -19.90 3.19
CA VAL A 158 -10.10 -19.71 4.54
C VAL A 158 -9.43 -21.01 5.01
N PRO A 159 -8.08 -21.03 5.12
CA PRO A 159 -7.36 -22.14 5.75
C PRO A 159 -7.47 -22.11 7.27
N CYS A 160 -6.95 -23.12 7.94
CA CYS A 160 -6.83 -23.10 9.39
C CYS A 160 -5.94 -21.93 9.87
N MET A 161 -6.15 -21.45 11.09
CA MET A 161 -5.45 -20.28 11.64
C MET A 161 -3.92 -20.37 11.53
N LYS A 162 -3.34 -21.54 11.82
CA LYS A 162 -1.88 -21.74 11.69
C LYS A 162 -1.37 -21.56 10.27
N GLU A 163 -2.16 -21.91 9.26
CA GLU A 163 -1.79 -21.70 7.86
C GLU A 163 -1.99 -20.24 7.47
N GLN A 164 -3.05 -19.57 7.94
CA GLN A 164 -3.22 -18.12 7.77
C GLN A 164 -2.00 -17.35 8.29
N GLU A 165 -1.56 -17.62 9.52
CA GLU A 165 -0.37 -17.00 10.12
C GLU A 165 0.89 -17.27 9.29
N ARG A 166 1.05 -18.49 8.78
CA ARG A 166 2.20 -18.87 7.96
C ARG A 166 2.24 -18.14 6.63
N LEU A 167 1.08 -18.00 5.98
CA LEU A 167 0.92 -17.24 4.74
C LEU A 167 1.24 -15.76 4.96
N VAL A 168 0.68 -15.17 6.01
CA VAL A 168 0.94 -13.76 6.37
C VAL A 168 2.43 -13.52 6.61
N LEU A 169 3.07 -14.37 7.41
CA LEU A 169 4.50 -14.25 7.69
C LEU A 169 5.34 -14.33 6.39
N PHE A 170 4.98 -15.23 5.50
CA PHE A 170 5.69 -15.39 4.23
C PHE A 170 5.57 -14.14 3.35
N PHE A 171 4.36 -13.62 3.14
CA PHE A 171 4.15 -12.45 2.31
C PHE A 171 4.74 -11.19 2.93
N ASN A 172 4.61 -10.98 4.25
CA ASN A 172 5.26 -9.87 4.95
C ASN A 172 6.79 -9.90 4.81
N ASN A 173 7.40 -11.09 4.84
CA ASN A 173 8.85 -11.21 4.60
C ASN A 173 9.22 -10.82 3.16
N LEU A 174 8.40 -11.19 2.17
CA LEU A 174 8.62 -10.76 0.78
C LEU A 174 8.49 -9.25 0.63
N ASP A 175 7.48 -8.64 1.21
CA ASP A 175 7.27 -7.18 1.18
C ASP A 175 8.43 -6.44 1.84
N ASN A 176 8.92 -6.94 2.97
CA ASN A 176 10.12 -6.40 3.64
C ASN A 176 11.37 -6.48 2.74
N LEU A 177 11.59 -7.62 2.07
CA LEU A 177 12.70 -7.78 1.12
C LEU A 177 12.58 -6.84 -0.07
N ILE A 178 11.39 -6.69 -0.65
CA ILE A 178 11.13 -5.74 -1.73
C ILE A 178 11.47 -4.32 -1.29
N THR A 179 11.00 -3.90 -0.11
CA THR A 179 11.26 -2.57 0.44
C THR A 179 12.75 -2.32 0.67
N LEU A 180 13.47 -3.29 1.24
CA LEU A 180 14.92 -3.18 1.48
C LEU A 180 15.69 -3.08 0.16
N HIS A 181 15.34 -3.89 -0.83
CA HIS A 181 15.99 -3.85 -2.15
C HIS A 181 15.69 -2.53 -2.89
N GLN A 182 14.46 -2.01 -2.76
CA GLN A 182 14.10 -0.72 -3.34
C GLN A 182 14.94 0.41 -2.73
N ARG A 183 15.06 0.48 -1.40
CA ARG A 183 15.93 1.44 -0.71
C ARG A 183 17.37 1.35 -1.18
N LYS A 184 17.90 0.11 -1.27
CA LYS A 184 19.27 -0.11 -1.76
C LYS A 184 19.44 0.36 -3.21
N CYS A 185 18.46 0.12 -4.06
CA CYS A 185 18.46 0.60 -5.44
C CYS A 185 18.53 2.14 -5.49
N ASP A 186 17.74 2.82 -4.68
CA ASP A 186 17.70 4.28 -4.64
C ASP A 186 18.98 4.90 -4.05
N GLU A 187 19.58 4.25 -3.04
CA GLU A 187 20.91 4.63 -2.52
C GLU A 187 21.98 4.53 -3.61
N VAL A 188 22.01 3.40 -4.35
CA VAL A 188 22.98 3.19 -5.43
C VAL A 188 22.77 4.18 -6.58
N LYS A 189 21.52 4.50 -6.95
CA LYS A 189 21.21 5.55 -7.93
C LYS A 189 21.71 6.93 -7.47
N SER A 190 21.52 7.25 -6.20
CA SER A 190 22.00 8.50 -5.61
C SER A 190 23.52 8.56 -5.61
N LEU A 191 24.19 7.47 -5.23
CA LEU A 191 25.64 7.34 -5.31
C LEU A 191 26.13 7.50 -6.75
N LYS A 192 25.51 6.83 -7.73
CA LYS A 192 25.85 7.00 -9.15
C LYS A 192 25.74 8.45 -9.58
N LYS A 193 24.66 9.14 -9.21
CA LYS A 193 24.48 10.56 -9.53
C LYS A 193 25.58 11.43 -8.92
N TYR A 194 25.92 11.19 -7.65
CA TYR A 194 27.02 11.87 -6.96
C TYR A 194 28.35 11.63 -7.66
N MET A 195 28.70 10.38 -7.97
CA MET A 195 29.95 10.04 -8.63
C MET A 195 30.04 10.65 -10.04
N LEU A 196 28.94 10.67 -10.80
CA LEU A 196 28.91 11.35 -12.11
C LEU A 196 29.20 12.85 -11.99
N GLN A 197 28.76 13.50 -10.91
CA GLN A 197 29.07 14.92 -10.67
C GLN A 197 30.52 15.16 -10.24
N LYS A 198 31.10 14.24 -9.46
CA LYS A 198 32.40 14.41 -8.85
C LYS A 198 33.56 13.81 -9.66
N MET A 199 33.28 12.78 -10.45
CA MET A 199 34.29 12.11 -11.27
C MET A 199 34.47 12.71 -12.66
N PHE A 200 33.65 13.71 -13.01
CA PHE A 200 33.79 14.48 -14.25
C PHE A 200 34.09 15.96 -13.92
N PRO A 201 35.05 16.58 -14.60
CA PRO A 201 35.34 17.99 -14.37
C PRO A 201 34.11 18.87 -14.61
N GLN A 202 33.86 19.80 -13.70
CA GLN A 202 32.75 20.76 -13.80
C GLN A 202 33.26 22.09 -14.34
N ASN A 203 32.49 22.70 -15.23
CA ASN A 203 32.81 24.05 -15.81
C ASN A 203 34.24 24.13 -16.43
N GLU A 204 35.03 25.06 -15.96
CA GLU A 204 36.41 25.31 -16.45
C GLU A 204 37.48 24.42 -15.77
N GLN A 205 37.09 23.53 -14.89
CA GLN A 205 38.02 22.61 -14.24
C GLN A 205 38.56 21.58 -15.22
N LYS A 206 39.83 21.27 -15.11
CA LYS A 206 40.50 20.24 -15.94
C LYS A 206 40.75 18.93 -15.21
N VAL A 207 40.46 18.90 -13.91
CA VAL A 207 40.65 17.73 -13.07
C VAL A 207 39.36 17.49 -12.24
N PRO A 208 38.79 16.29 -12.22
CA PRO A 208 37.63 15.99 -11.40
C PRO A 208 37.99 15.97 -9.90
N GLU A 209 37.00 16.21 -9.04
CA GLU A 209 37.20 16.16 -7.58
C GLU A 209 37.51 14.76 -7.07
N ILE A 210 36.90 13.73 -7.67
CA ILE A 210 37.15 12.32 -7.35
C ILE A 210 37.71 11.65 -8.59
N ARG A 211 38.80 10.90 -8.40
CA ARG A 211 39.50 10.21 -9.48
C ARG A 211 40.04 8.89 -8.99
N PHE A 212 40.19 7.92 -9.88
CA PHE A 212 40.86 6.65 -9.55
C PHE A 212 42.35 6.91 -9.27
N GLU A 213 42.88 6.15 -8.33
CA GLU A 213 44.29 6.19 -7.99
C GLU A 213 45.17 5.92 -9.22
N GLY A 214 46.26 6.63 -9.35
CA GLY A 214 47.21 6.52 -10.47
C GLY A 214 46.92 7.47 -11.65
N PHE A 215 45.80 8.12 -11.70
CA PHE A 215 45.51 9.12 -12.75
C PHE A 215 45.67 10.54 -12.20
N THR A 216 46.72 11.25 -12.61
CA THR A 216 47.10 12.57 -12.08
C THR A 216 47.00 13.70 -13.12
N GLU A 217 47.10 13.35 -14.40
CA GLU A 217 47.18 14.37 -15.47
C GLU A 217 45.83 15.03 -15.71
N ALA A 218 45.84 16.32 -16.12
CA ALA A 218 44.64 17.06 -16.48
C ALA A 218 43.92 16.43 -17.69
N TRP A 219 42.60 16.48 -17.67
CA TRP A 219 41.81 16.03 -18.81
C TRP A 219 41.97 17.00 -19.98
N GLU A 220 42.14 16.45 -21.16
CA GLU A 220 42.24 17.23 -22.41
C GLU A 220 40.82 17.55 -22.92
N GLN A 221 40.60 18.81 -23.22
CA GLN A 221 39.35 19.26 -23.84
C GLN A 221 39.47 19.19 -25.35
N ARG A 222 38.64 18.37 -25.98
CA ARG A 222 38.57 18.25 -27.46
C ARG A 222 37.11 18.43 -27.91
N LYS A 223 36.96 18.94 -29.14
CA LYS A 223 35.64 18.98 -29.77
C LYS A 223 35.20 17.55 -30.15
N LEU A 224 33.92 17.25 -29.97
CA LEU A 224 33.37 15.92 -30.27
C LEU A 224 33.61 15.55 -31.76
N GLY A 225 33.49 16.47 -32.68
CA GLY A 225 33.73 16.26 -34.10
C GLY A 225 35.19 15.91 -34.46
N GLU A 226 36.15 16.10 -33.54
CA GLU A 226 37.57 15.67 -33.72
C GLU A 226 37.74 14.18 -33.31
N LEU A 227 36.79 13.63 -32.56
CA LEU A 227 36.84 12.28 -32.01
C LEU A 227 35.93 11.27 -32.74
N VAL A 228 34.92 11.76 -33.45
CA VAL A 228 33.95 10.91 -34.16
C VAL A 228 33.68 11.45 -35.56
N GLY A 229 33.59 10.54 -36.56
CA GLY A 229 33.06 10.88 -37.88
C GLY A 229 31.53 11.03 -37.80
N ILE A 230 31.00 12.21 -38.08
CA ILE A 230 29.55 12.41 -38.19
C ILE A 230 29.18 12.15 -39.65
N TYR A 231 28.36 11.11 -39.87
CA TYR A 231 27.76 10.84 -41.16
C TYR A 231 26.30 11.26 -41.11
N ASP A 232 25.95 12.28 -41.88
CA ASP A 232 24.56 12.59 -42.18
C ASP A 232 24.03 11.51 -43.14
N GLY A 233 22.99 10.74 -42.72
CA GLY A 233 22.32 9.75 -43.51
C GLY A 233 21.23 10.35 -44.39
#